data_1977638be12c236baa542f50c584e24f
#
_entry.id   1977638be12c236baa542f50c584e24f
#
_cell.length_a   1.000
_cell.length_b   1.000
_cell.length_c   1.000
_cell.angle_alpha   90.00
_cell.angle_beta   90.00
_cell.angle_gamma   90.00
#
_symmetry.space_group_name_H-M   'P 1'
#
loop_
_entity.id
_entity.type
_entity.pdbx_description
1 polymer ?
#
loop_
_entity_poly.entity_id
_entity_poly.type
_entity_poly.pdbx_seq_one_letter_code
_entity_poly.pdbx_strand_id
1 'polypeptide(L)'
;MTFREAERIFIDSLISVYDKQEAISLAWLSISHTFKLERTNYLNLKDTEIPVDKYESLFKILEELKTGKPLQYVIGETEFFGLNFKVNSSVLIPRPETEELVEWILSDLRISKRALEGIRIIDIGTGSGCIPITIKKNIPEAQLYAIDISQEALDISKKNAVLNQTKINFIQDDILESSNTSLNKEKFQIIVSNPPYVMEAEKQQMLPNVLDYEPHLALFVPNNDPLIFYKTIADFAIKHLDTNGLLYLEINENLGEETINILKEKGLKNIELRQDLRGKDRMIRSKLN
;
A
#
# COMPACT_ATOMS: atom_id res chain seq x y z
N MET A 1 13.61 16.29 -31.30
CA MET A 1 12.46 16.58 -30.39
C MET A 1 13.02 16.99 -29.05
N THR A 2 12.57 18.10 -28.52
CA THR A 2 12.94 18.58 -27.18
C THR A 2 12.09 17.94 -26.07
N PHE A 3 12.55 18.06 -24.81
CA PHE A 3 11.75 17.61 -23.66
C PHE A 3 10.41 18.35 -23.57
N ARG A 4 10.37 19.64 -23.92
CA ARG A 4 9.13 20.44 -23.97
C ARG A 4 8.15 19.91 -25.01
N GLU A 5 8.64 19.53 -26.19
CA GLU A 5 7.81 18.96 -27.24
C GLU A 5 7.25 17.58 -26.83
N ALA A 6 8.06 16.74 -26.19
CA ALA A 6 7.62 15.46 -25.68
C ALA A 6 6.56 15.62 -24.57
N GLU A 7 6.79 16.51 -23.59
CA GLU A 7 5.81 16.83 -22.55
C GLU A 7 4.45 17.24 -23.16
N ARG A 8 4.48 18.11 -24.18
CA ARG A 8 3.26 18.56 -24.86
C ARG A 8 2.57 17.42 -25.60
N ILE A 9 3.31 16.54 -26.30
CA ILE A 9 2.73 15.39 -26.99
C ILE A 9 2.04 14.45 -25.96
N PHE A 10 2.66 14.22 -24.80
CA PHE A 10 2.04 13.42 -23.74
C PHE A 10 0.75 14.05 -23.25
N ILE A 11 0.76 15.33 -22.90
CA ILE A 11 -0.42 16.03 -22.38
C ILE A 11 -1.55 16.00 -23.41
N ASP A 12 -1.26 16.39 -24.66
CA ASP A 12 -2.25 16.44 -25.73
C ASP A 12 -2.85 15.04 -26.04
N SER A 13 -2.06 13.98 -25.89
CA SER A 13 -2.50 12.60 -26.12
C SER A 13 -3.32 12.03 -24.94
N LEU A 14 -3.02 12.45 -23.72
CA LEU A 14 -3.62 11.89 -22.50
C LEU A 14 -4.89 12.62 -22.04
N ILE A 15 -5.12 13.85 -22.49
CA ILE A 15 -6.26 14.69 -22.07
C ILE A 15 -7.63 14.10 -22.44
N SER A 16 -7.66 13.11 -23.35
CA SER A 16 -8.89 12.37 -23.68
C SER A 16 -9.23 11.25 -22.68
N VAL A 17 -8.28 10.85 -21.86
CA VAL A 17 -8.40 9.73 -20.89
C VAL A 17 -8.33 10.24 -19.45
N TYR A 18 -7.54 11.26 -19.20
CA TYR A 18 -7.28 11.85 -17.88
C TYR A 18 -7.68 13.33 -17.85
N ASP A 19 -7.92 13.87 -16.67
CA ASP A 19 -8.03 15.30 -16.56
C ASP A 19 -6.69 16.00 -16.88
N LYS A 20 -6.76 17.30 -17.13
CA LYS A 20 -5.58 18.08 -17.55
C LYS A 20 -4.45 18.04 -16.52
N GLN A 21 -4.77 18.08 -15.23
CA GLN A 21 -3.77 18.12 -14.17
C GLN A 21 -3.08 16.75 -14.03
N GLU A 22 -3.85 15.70 -14.13
CA GLU A 22 -3.33 14.32 -14.13
C GLU A 22 -2.47 14.05 -15.38
N ALA A 23 -2.92 14.47 -16.57
CA ALA A 23 -2.14 14.35 -17.81
C ALA A 23 -0.77 15.06 -17.70
N ILE A 24 -0.71 16.26 -17.10
CA ILE A 24 0.54 16.97 -16.82
C ILE A 24 1.43 16.19 -15.86
N SER A 25 0.87 15.63 -14.81
CA SER A 25 1.60 14.85 -13.82
C SER A 25 2.16 13.56 -14.43
N LEU A 26 1.36 12.85 -15.23
CA LEU A 26 1.77 11.63 -15.92
C LEU A 26 2.87 11.91 -16.96
N ALA A 27 2.78 13.00 -17.72
CA ALA A 27 3.82 13.42 -18.65
C ALA A 27 5.16 13.66 -17.92
N TRP A 28 5.12 14.43 -16.84
CA TRP A 28 6.30 14.69 -16.03
C TRP A 28 6.89 13.40 -15.44
N LEU A 29 6.09 12.57 -14.79
CA LEU A 29 6.56 11.34 -14.15
C LEU A 29 7.13 10.34 -15.17
N SER A 30 6.54 10.25 -16.36
CA SER A 30 7.06 9.40 -17.46
C SER A 30 8.45 9.85 -17.93
N ILE A 31 8.60 11.16 -18.11
CA ILE A 31 9.90 11.76 -18.50
C ILE A 31 10.92 11.57 -17.37
N SER A 32 10.54 11.90 -16.13
CA SER A 32 11.39 11.74 -14.94
C SER A 32 11.91 10.30 -14.81
N HIS A 33 11.02 9.32 -14.93
CA HIS A 33 11.39 7.90 -14.86
C HIS A 33 12.34 7.50 -16.01
N THR A 34 12.01 7.85 -17.26
CA THR A 34 12.78 7.44 -18.44
C THR A 34 14.20 8.00 -18.45
N PHE A 35 14.36 9.25 -18.00
CA PHE A 35 15.64 9.97 -18.03
C PHE A 35 16.32 10.10 -16.66
N LYS A 36 15.68 9.57 -15.59
CA LYS A 36 16.14 9.68 -14.20
C LYS A 36 16.42 11.13 -13.79
N LEU A 37 15.46 12.02 -14.10
CA LEU A 37 15.57 13.44 -13.86
C LEU A 37 14.77 13.87 -12.62
N GLU A 38 15.41 14.68 -11.78
CA GLU A 38 14.71 15.46 -10.77
C GLU A 38 14.04 16.69 -11.40
N ARG A 39 13.00 17.22 -10.76
CA ARG A 39 12.21 18.34 -11.31
C ARG A 39 13.03 19.59 -11.59
N THR A 40 14.00 19.89 -10.75
CA THR A 40 14.92 21.03 -10.92
C THR A 40 15.79 20.87 -12.16
N ASN A 41 16.33 19.67 -12.39
CA ASN A 41 17.15 19.37 -13.57
C ASN A 41 16.32 19.41 -14.85
N TYR A 42 15.08 18.91 -14.80
CA TYR A 42 14.17 18.95 -15.93
C TYR A 42 13.87 20.39 -16.40
N LEU A 43 13.65 21.33 -15.47
CA LEU A 43 13.40 22.73 -15.81
C LEU A 43 14.52 23.35 -16.62
N ASN A 44 15.76 22.97 -16.36
CA ASN A 44 16.94 23.44 -17.10
C ASN A 44 17.11 22.76 -18.46
N LEU A 45 16.55 21.57 -18.65
CA LEU A 45 16.68 20.75 -19.86
C LEU A 45 15.51 20.85 -20.82
N LYS A 46 14.45 21.59 -20.48
CA LYS A 46 13.19 21.63 -21.27
C LYS A 46 13.37 21.88 -22.76
N ASP A 47 14.33 22.74 -23.13
CA ASP A 47 14.58 23.15 -24.50
C ASP A 47 15.75 22.39 -25.15
N THR A 48 16.30 21.38 -24.48
CA THR A 48 17.32 20.49 -25.05
C THR A 48 16.70 19.28 -25.73
N GLU A 49 17.42 18.68 -26.65
CA GLU A 49 16.96 17.49 -27.37
C GLU A 49 17.01 16.24 -26.50
N ILE A 50 15.98 15.41 -26.65
CA ILE A 50 15.93 14.08 -26.01
C ILE A 50 16.87 13.13 -26.79
N PRO A 51 17.65 12.28 -26.08
CA PRO A 51 18.42 11.21 -26.71
C PRO A 51 17.53 10.26 -27.52
N VAL A 52 17.89 10.02 -28.78
CA VAL A 52 17.06 9.24 -29.73
C VAL A 52 16.84 7.81 -29.27
N ASP A 53 17.81 7.19 -28.60
CA ASP A 53 17.75 5.84 -28.02
C ASP A 53 16.69 5.70 -26.92
N LYS A 54 16.19 6.80 -26.35
CA LYS A 54 15.14 6.83 -25.35
C LYS A 54 13.73 7.05 -25.89
N TYR A 55 13.58 7.37 -27.16
CA TYR A 55 12.28 7.67 -27.76
C TYR A 55 11.33 6.45 -27.67
N GLU A 56 11.80 5.27 -28.06
CA GLU A 56 10.99 4.06 -28.07
C GLU A 56 10.45 3.76 -26.65
N SER A 57 11.32 3.81 -25.64
CA SER A 57 10.93 3.55 -24.25
C SER A 57 9.93 4.58 -23.71
N LEU A 58 10.15 5.87 -24.01
CA LEU A 58 9.26 6.94 -23.57
C LEU A 58 7.89 6.84 -24.24
N PHE A 59 7.83 6.62 -25.57
CA PHE A 59 6.57 6.52 -26.28
C PHE A 59 5.81 5.21 -26.00
N LYS A 60 6.51 4.12 -25.64
CA LYS A 60 5.87 2.92 -25.12
C LYS A 60 5.08 3.20 -23.84
N ILE A 61 5.62 4.00 -22.94
CA ILE A 61 4.90 4.45 -21.73
C ILE A 61 3.62 5.21 -22.13
N LEU A 62 3.71 6.13 -23.11
CA LEU A 62 2.55 6.88 -23.57
C LEU A 62 1.45 5.97 -24.11
N GLU A 63 1.79 4.99 -24.95
CA GLU A 63 0.80 4.08 -25.52
C GLU A 63 0.11 3.20 -24.45
N GLU A 64 0.85 2.77 -23.43
CA GLU A 64 0.25 2.06 -22.29
C GLU A 64 -0.68 2.99 -21.47
N LEU A 65 -0.27 4.23 -21.20
CA LEU A 65 -1.10 5.20 -20.48
C LEU A 65 -2.40 5.55 -21.20
N LYS A 66 -2.42 5.58 -22.53
CA LYS A 66 -3.64 5.79 -23.33
C LYS A 66 -4.71 4.72 -23.10
N THR A 67 -4.34 3.54 -22.62
CA THR A 67 -5.28 2.48 -22.24
C THR A 67 -5.93 2.70 -20.88
N GLY A 68 -5.52 3.72 -20.12
CA GLY A 68 -5.95 3.94 -18.74
C GLY A 68 -5.14 3.18 -17.70
N LYS A 69 -4.10 2.43 -18.11
CA LYS A 69 -3.26 1.65 -17.19
C LYS A 69 -2.50 2.56 -16.22
N PRO A 70 -2.51 2.28 -14.91
CA PRO A 70 -1.78 3.08 -13.93
C PRO A 70 -0.29 3.19 -14.29
N LEU A 71 0.27 4.40 -14.20
CA LEU A 71 1.68 4.63 -14.51
C LEU A 71 2.62 3.70 -13.73
N GLN A 72 2.32 3.45 -12.46
CA GLN A 72 3.11 2.57 -11.60
C GLN A 72 3.22 1.15 -12.18
N TYR A 73 2.15 0.64 -12.79
CA TYR A 73 2.19 -0.66 -13.45
C TYR A 73 2.89 -0.62 -14.82
N VAL A 74 2.83 0.52 -15.50
CA VAL A 74 3.56 0.71 -16.78
C VAL A 74 5.07 0.72 -16.53
N ILE A 75 5.52 1.45 -15.51
CA ILE A 75 6.95 1.54 -15.17
C ILE A 75 7.42 0.41 -14.25
N GLY A 76 6.50 -0.33 -13.63
CA GLY A 76 6.78 -1.48 -12.76
C GLY A 76 7.31 -1.12 -11.38
N GLU A 77 7.20 0.15 -10.96
CA GLU A 77 7.67 0.60 -9.65
C GLU A 77 6.88 1.81 -9.13
N THR A 78 6.94 2.00 -7.82
CA THR A 78 6.39 3.17 -7.12
C THR A 78 7.25 3.50 -5.91
N GLU A 79 7.13 4.74 -5.43
CA GLU A 79 7.70 5.15 -4.16
C GLU A 79 6.67 5.00 -3.03
N PHE A 80 7.11 4.59 -1.85
CA PHE A 80 6.33 4.55 -0.62
C PHE A 80 7.26 4.84 0.56
N PHE A 81 6.93 5.84 1.34
CA PHE A 81 7.72 6.26 2.53
C PHE A 81 9.22 6.49 2.22
N GLY A 82 9.52 7.07 1.05
CA GLY A 82 10.89 7.32 0.58
C GLY A 82 11.66 6.06 0.13
N LEU A 83 11.01 4.91 0.00
CA LEU A 83 11.57 3.67 -0.49
C LEU A 83 10.96 3.28 -1.84
N ASN A 84 11.75 2.62 -2.70
CA ASN A 84 11.26 2.12 -3.98
C ASN A 84 10.68 0.71 -3.84
N PHE A 85 9.52 0.49 -4.45
CA PHE A 85 8.83 -0.79 -4.50
C PHE A 85 8.50 -1.19 -5.93
N LYS A 86 8.77 -2.44 -6.28
CA LYS A 86 8.26 -3.06 -7.51
C LYS A 86 6.77 -3.35 -7.34
N VAL A 87 6.00 -3.04 -8.38
CA VAL A 87 4.56 -3.29 -8.43
C VAL A 87 4.15 -3.83 -9.81
N ASN A 88 3.09 -4.60 -9.82
CA ASN A 88 2.39 -5.06 -11.02
C ASN A 88 0.93 -5.35 -10.65
N SER A 89 0.13 -5.85 -11.59
CA SER A 89 -1.29 -6.17 -11.40
C SER A 89 -1.60 -7.24 -10.33
N SER A 90 -0.58 -7.85 -9.70
CA SER A 90 -0.78 -8.82 -8.61
C SER A 90 -0.82 -8.16 -7.22
N VAL A 91 -0.49 -6.89 -7.10
CA VAL A 91 -0.46 -6.16 -5.82
C VAL A 91 -1.12 -4.80 -5.94
N LEU A 92 -1.80 -4.38 -4.88
CA LEU A 92 -2.31 -3.00 -4.77
C LEU A 92 -1.14 -2.02 -4.86
N ILE A 93 -1.32 -0.93 -5.62
CA ILE A 93 -0.35 0.16 -5.61
C ILE A 93 -0.35 0.81 -4.22
N PRO A 94 0.78 0.86 -3.49
CA PRO A 94 0.86 1.52 -2.19
C PRO A 94 0.25 2.92 -2.17
N ARG A 95 -0.57 3.21 -1.16
CA ARG A 95 -1.33 4.46 -1.04
C ARG A 95 -0.70 5.41 -0.01
N PRO A 96 -0.80 6.73 -0.21
CA PRO A 96 -0.31 7.72 0.76
C PRO A 96 -0.96 7.57 2.15
N GLU A 97 -2.24 7.19 2.20
CA GLU A 97 -2.97 6.97 3.46
C GLU A 97 -2.34 5.82 4.28
N THR A 98 -1.80 4.82 3.60
CA THR A 98 -1.06 3.71 4.25
C THR A 98 0.29 4.18 4.83
N GLU A 99 0.92 5.22 4.24
CA GLU A 99 2.12 5.84 4.86
C GLU A 99 1.79 6.47 6.21
N GLU A 100 0.60 7.08 6.35
CA GLU A 100 0.14 7.65 7.62
C GLU A 100 -0.08 6.56 8.69
N LEU A 101 -0.58 5.38 8.30
CA LEU A 101 -0.69 4.22 9.19
C LEU A 101 0.70 3.76 9.68
N VAL A 102 1.68 3.66 8.78
CA VAL A 102 3.06 3.30 9.13
C VAL A 102 3.68 4.35 10.06
N GLU A 103 3.52 5.65 9.77
CA GLU A 103 4.04 6.72 10.64
C GLU A 103 3.41 6.67 12.03
N TRP A 104 2.12 6.35 12.12
CA TRP A 104 1.48 6.17 13.43
C TRP A 104 2.13 5.04 14.24
N ILE A 105 2.36 3.88 13.61
CA ILE A 105 3.05 2.75 14.25
C ILE A 105 4.44 3.15 14.72
N LEU A 106 5.22 3.79 13.85
CA LEU A 106 6.59 4.21 14.17
C LEU A 106 6.63 5.26 15.29
N SER A 107 5.69 6.20 15.29
CA SER A 107 5.54 7.21 16.32
C SER A 107 5.23 6.60 17.69
N ASP A 108 4.27 5.67 17.74
CA ASP A 108 3.91 4.98 19.00
C ASP A 108 5.08 4.15 19.54
N LEU A 109 5.85 3.50 18.67
CA LEU A 109 7.03 2.75 19.08
C LEU A 109 8.14 3.65 19.63
N ARG A 110 8.35 4.83 19.04
CA ARG A 110 9.32 5.83 19.54
C ARG A 110 8.93 6.37 20.91
N ILE A 111 7.63 6.65 21.12
CA ILE A 111 7.11 7.24 22.37
C ILE A 111 7.07 6.20 23.51
N SER A 112 6.76 4.95 23.22
CA SER A 112 6.48 3.94 24.24
C SER A 112 7.69 3.54 25.09
N LYS A 113 8.91 3.97 24.74
CA LYS A 113 10.19 3.55 25.38
C LYS A 113 10.31 2.04 25.57
N ARG A 114 9.54 1.25 24.81
CA ARG A 114 9.66 -0.22 24.81
C ARG A 114 11.04 -0.58 24.25
N ALA A 115 11.61 -1.66 24.77
CA ALA A 115 12.75 -2.28 24.11
C ALA A 115 12.29 -2.69 22.71
N LEU A 116 12.87 -2.09 21.67
CA LEU A 116 12.56 -2.43 20.28
C LEU A 116 13.24 -3.74 19.86
N GLU A 117 14.22 -4.16 20.64
CA GLU A 117 14.94 -5.41 20.40
C GLU A 117 14.00 -6.60 20.52
N GLY A 118 13.90 -7.35 19.42
CA GLY A 118 13.07 -8.56 19.36
C GLY A 118 11.56 -8.31 19.26
N ILE A 119 11.11 -7.04 19.11
CA ILE A 119 9.69 -6.74 18.86
C ILE A 119 9.20 -7.51 17.62
N ARG A 120 8.08 -8.20 17.77
CA ARG A 120 7.48 -9.02 16.70
C ARG A 120 6.26 -8.32 16.16
N ILE A 121 6.26 -8.11 14.86
CA ILE A 121 5.21 -7.38 14.13
C ILE A 121 4.76 -8.27 12.98
N ILE A 122 3.45 -8.36 12.77
CA ILE A 122 2.88 -9.06 11.62
C ILE A 122 1.99 -8.13 10.81
N ASP A 123 2.15 -8.19 9.49
CA ASP A 123 1.31 -7.52 8.49
C ASP A 123 0.41 -8.56 7.81
N ILE A 124 -0.91 -8.30 7.82
CA ILE A 124 -1.93 -9.20 7.28
C ILE A 124 -2.46 -8.60 5.96
N GLY A 125 -2.35 -9.38 4.87
CA GLY A 125 -2.65 -8.90 3.53
C GLY A 125 -1.55 -7.98 3.02
N THR A 126 -0.32 -8.48 3.01
CA THR A 126 0.89 -7.62 2.83
C THR A 126 1.03 -7.02 1.44
N GLY A 127 0.42 -7.60 0.41
CA GLY A 127 0.47 -7.13 -0.98
C GLY A 127 1.90 -6.92 -1.49
N SER A 128 2.29 -5.68 -1.73
CA SER A 128 3.66 -5.33 -2.17
C SER A 128 4.73 -5.47 -1.08
N GLY A 129 4.35 -5.68 0.18
CA GLY A 129 5.25 -5.68 1.33
C GLY A 129 5.61 -4.28 1.83
N CYS A 130 4.93 -3.23 1.38
CA CYS A 130 5.29 -1.84 1.70
C CYS A 130 5.28 -1.54 3.21
N ILE A 131 4.29 -2.03 3.95
CA ILE A 131 4.19 -1.84 5.40
C ILE A 131 5.37 -2.51 6.14
N PRO A 132 5.57 -3.84 6.07
CA PRO A 132 6.57 -4.52 6.89
C PRO A 132 8.00 -4.15 6.48
N ILE A 133 8.25 -3.90 5.19
CA ILE A 133 9.56 -3.48 4.70
C ILE A 133 9.91 -2.09 5.24
N THR A 134 8.96 -1.15 5.20
CA THR A 134 9.17 0.20 5.73
C THR A 134 9.40 0.18 7.24
N ILE A 135 8.60 -0.60 7.98
CA ILE A 135 8.82 -0.77 9.43
C ILE A 135 10.21 -1.36 9.69
N LYS A 136 10.63 -2.39 8.95
CA LYS A 136 11.95 -3.03 9.11
C LYS A 136 13.11 -2.07 8.82
N LYS A 137 12.97 -1.18 7.84
CA LYS A 137 13.98 -0.14 7.55
C LYS A 137 14.14 0.86 8.68
N ASN A 138 13.03 1.20 9.35
CA ASN A 138 13.02 2.16 10.46
C ASN A 138 13.36 1.52 11.81
N ILE A 139 13.13 0.21 11.97
CA ILE A 139 13.40 -0.55 13.20
C ILE A 139 14.13 -1.85 12.81
N PRO A 140 15.45 -1.78 12.57
CA PRO A 140 16.22 -2.92 12.10
C PRO A 140 16.19 -4.15 13.02
N GLU A 141 15.97 -3.97 14.32
CA GLU A 141 15.92 -5.02 15.34
C GLU A 141 14.58 -5.78 15.35
N ALA A 142 13.50 -5.21 14.76
CA ALA A 142 12.20 -5.83 14.75
C ALA A 142 12.19 -7.14 13.93
N GLN A 143 11.42 -8.12 14.40
CA GLN A 143 11.13 -9.35 13.68
C GLN A 143 9.81 -9.18 12.94
N LEU A 144 9.87 -9.09 11.61
CA LEU A 144 8.72 -8.86 10.75
C LEU A 144 8.22 -10.16 10.15
N TYR A 145 6.90 -10.32 10.22
CA TYR A 145 6.14 -11.37 9.56
C TYR A 145 5.14 -10.71 8.61
N ALA A 146 4.85 -11.36 7.51
CA ALA A 146 3.92 -10.86 6.51
C ALA A 146 3.15 -12.04 5.92
N ILE A 147 1.83 -11.95 5.92
CA ILE A 147 0.98 -12.97 5.32
C ILE A 147 0.19 -12.38 4.16
N ASP A 148 -0.03 -13.20 3.14
CA ASP A 148 -0.92 -12.91 2.02
C ASP A 148 -1.45 -14.22 1.44
N ILE A 149 -2.68 -14.19 0.94
CA ILE A 149 -3.28 -15.34 0.26
C ILE A 149 -2.64 -15.56 -1.12
N SER A 150 -2.24 -14.48 -1.79
CA SER A 150 -1.68 -14.48 -3.15
C SER A 150 -0.19 -14.81 -3.13
N GLN A 151 0.18 -15.93 -3.75
CA GLN A 151 1.59 -16.28 -3.95
C GLN A 151 2.30 -15.26 -4.84
N GLU A 152 1.61 -14.72 -5.84
CA GLU A 152 2.13 -13.70 -6.75
C GLU A 152 2.45 -12.40 -6.01
N ALA A 153 1.60 -12.00 -5.06
CA ALA A 153 1.85 -10.85 -4.18
C ALA A 153 3.08 -11.10 -3.30
N LEU A 154 3.19 -12.29 -2.71
CA LEU A 154 4.37 -12.68 -1.91
C LEU A 154 5.66 -12.70 -2.74
N ASP A 155 5.59 -13.06 -4.01
CA ASP A 155 6.76 -13.04 -4.88
C ASP A 155 7.22 -11.60 -5.21
N ILE A 156 6.29 -10.65 -5.34
CA ILE A 156 6.60 -9.23 -5.46
C ILE A 156 7.17 -8.70 -4.13
N SER A 157 6.53 -8.99 -3.01
CA SER A 157 6.99 -8.51 -1.69
C SER A 157 8.39 -9.05 -1.32
N LYS A 158 8.73 -10.30 -1.68
CA LYS A 158 10.08 -10.85 -1.55
C LYS A 158 11.11 -10.09 -2.40
N LYS A 159 10.76 -9.74 -3.65
CA LYS A 159 11.62 -8.89 -4.51
C LYS A 159 11.84 -7.51 -3.89
N ASN A 160 10.79 -6.94 -3.30
CA ASN A 160 10.85 -5.65 -2.62
C ASN A 160 11.69 -5.72 -1.34
N ALA A 161 11.61 -6.80 -0.58
CA ALA A 161 12.46 -7.02 0.59
C ALA A 161 13.95 -7.08 0.21
N VAL A 162 14.29 -7.79 -0.88
CA VAL A 162 15.67 -7.82 -1.41
C VAL A 162 16.10 -6.44 -1.89
N LEU A 163 15.26 -5.74 -2.67
CA LEU A 163 15.53 -4.39 -3.18
C LEU A 163 15.86 -3.42 -2.04
N ASN A 164 15.11 -3.51 -0.94
CA ASN A 164 15.26 -2.64 0.22
C ASN A 164 16.19 -3.21 1.30
N GLN A 165 16.88 -4.32 1.04
CA GLN A 165 17.84 -4.95 1.96
C GLN A 165 17.23 -5.24 3.34
N THR A 166 16.02 -5.80 3.37
CA THR A 166 15.29 -6.17 4.58
C THR A 166 15.07 -7.67 4.65
N LYS A 167 14.92 -8.20 5.88
CA LYS A 167 14.57 -9.60 6.11
C LYS A 167 13.18 -9.67 6.74
N ILE A 168 12.24 -10.25 6.01
CA ILE A 168 10.86 -10.45 6.40
C ILE A 168 10.51 -11.94 6.31
N ASN A 169 9.73 -12.45 7.25
CA ASN A 169 9.20 -13.82 7.22
C ASN A 169 7.87 -13.81 6.46
N PHE A 170 7.90 -14.19 5.19
CA PHE A 170 6.72 -14.27 4.33
C PHE A 170 6.04 -15.63 4.45
N ILE A 171 4.70 -15.62 4.61
CA ILE A 171 3.88 -16.83 4.80
C ILE A 171 2.67 -16.69 3.88
N GLN A 172 2.42 -17.71 3.06
CA GLN A 172 1.17 -17.81 2.31
C GLN A 172 0.09 -18.33 3.24
N ASP A 173 -0.97 -17.54 3.46
CA ASP A 173 -2.10 -17.93 4.29
C ASP A 173 -3.34 -17.09 3.95
N ASP A 174 -4.51 -17.71 4.09
CA ASP A 174 -5.80 -17.01 4.01
C ASP A 174 -6.29 -16.69 5.42
N ILE A 175 -6.34 -15.39 5.74
CA ILE A 175 -6.82 -14.97 7.06
C ILE A 175 -8.27 -15.35 7.32
N LEU A 176 -9.11 -15.47 6.27
CA LEU A 176 -10.51 -15.86 6.40
C LEU A 176 -10.71 -17.35 6.72
N GLU A 177 -9.76 -18.20 6.28
CA GLU A 177 -9.81 -19.65 6.51
C GLU A 177 -8.75 -20.13 7.50
N SER A 178 -8.10 -19.20 8.21
CA SER A 178 -6.91 -19.39 9.01
C SER A 178 -6.95 -20.64 9.91
N SER A 179 -6.50 -21.73 9.35
CA SER A 179 -6.11 -22.94 10.05
C SER A 179 -4.58 -23.06 10.18
N ASN A 180 -3.85 -21.98 9.86
CA ASN A 180 -2.39 -22.04 9.75
C ASN A 180 -1.74 -22.37 11.08
N THR A 181 -1.28 -23.59 11.16
CA THR A 181 -0.62 -24.14 12.35
C THR A 181 0.75 -23.50 12.60
N SER A 182 1.36 -22.87 11.59
CA SER A 182 2.70 -22.27 11.71
C SER A 182 2.73 -21.05 12.66
N LEU A 183 1.61 -20.31 12.77
CA LEU A 183 1.49 -19.16 13.65
C LEU A 183 0.79 -19.46 14.99
N ASN A 184 0.28 -20.68 15.20
CA ASN A 184 -0.56 -21.02 16.36
C ASN A 184 0.06 -20.72 17.75
N LYS A 185 1.38 -20.70 17.86
CA LYS A 185 2.08 -20.42 19.12
C LYS A 185 2.74 -19.04 19.14
N GLU A 186 2.62 -18.29 18.04
CA GLU A 186 3.29 -17.02 17.89
C GLU A 186 2.48 -15.89 18.53
N LYS A 187 3.18 -14.98 19.20
CA LYS A 187 2.63 -13.77 19.79
C LYS A 187 3.31 -12.56 19.18
N PHE A 188 2.54 -11.50 18.94
CA PHE A 188 2.99 -10.28 18.31
C PHE A 188 2.71 -9.08 19.21
N GLN A 189 3.64 -8.15 19.28
CA GLN A 189 3.42 -6.87 19.95
C GLN A 189 2.62 -5.91 19.07
N ILE A 190 2.68 -6.09 17.74
CA ILE A 190 1.88 -5.31 16.78
C ILE A 190 1.35 -6.26 15.72
N ILE A 191 0.06 -6.10 15.45
CA ILE A 191 -0.61 -6.64 14.27
C ILE A 191 -1.06 -5.42 13.46
N VAL A 192 -0.75 -5.40 12.16
CA VAL A 192 -1.17 -4.34 11.25
C VAL A 192 -1.83 -4.95 10.02
N SER A 193 -2.80 -4.27 9.46
CA SER A 193 -3.42 -4.66 8.20
C SER A 193 -4.02 -3.45 7.47
N ASN A 194 -3.84 -3.45 6.15
CA ASN A 194 -4.67 -2.72 5.21
C ASN A 194 -5.46 -3.77 4.39
N PRO A 195 -6.56 -4.30 4.92
CA PRO A 195 -7.32 -5.36 4.28
C PRO A 195 -8.23 -4.82 3.16
N PRO A 196 -8.76 -5.67 2.28
CA PRO A 196 -9.84 -5.26 1.38
C PRO A 196 -11.03 -4.71 2.16
N TYR A 197 -11.56 -3.56 1.71
CA TYR A 197 -12.66 -2.89 2.41
C TYR A 197 -13.65 -2.17 1.48
N VAL A 198 -13.46 -2.18 0.17
CA VAL A 198 -14.37 -1.57 -0.80
C VAL A 198 -15.54 -2.52 -1.05
N MET A 199 -16.76 -2.07 -0.81
CA MET A 199 -17.94 -2.89 -1.10
C MET A 199 -18.12 -3.05 -2.63
N GLU A 200 -18.58 -4.19 -3.06
CA GLU A 200 -18.89 -4.45 -4.47
C GLU A 200 -19.84 -3.41 -5.08
N ALA A 201 -20.76 -2.85 -4.28
CA ALA A 201 -21.68 -1.79 -4.70
C ALA A 201 -20.98 -0.47 -4.98
N GLU A 202 -19.79 -0.23 -4.44
CA GLU A 202 -19.01 0.99 -4.63
C GLU A 202 -18.22 0.99 -5.95
N LYS A 203 -18.13 -0.14 -6.67
CA LYS A 203 -17.44 -0.27 -7.97
C LYS A 203 -17.82 0.83 -8.97
N GLN A 204 -19.09 1.23 -9.01
CA GLN A 204 -19.58 2.26 -9.95
C GLN A 204 -19.02 3.67 -9.67
N GLN A 205 -18.47 3.89 -8.48
CA GLN A 205 -17.89 5.18 -8.08
C GLN A 205 -16.38 5.21 -8.24
N MET A 206 -15.78 4.06 -8.58
CA MET A 206 -14.32 3.94 -8.71
C MET A 206 -13.85 4.41 -10.09
N LEU A 207 -12.63 4.91 -10.12
CA LEU A 207 -11.98 5.25 -11.37
C LEU A 207 -11.69 3.99 -12.20
N PRO A 208 -11.89 4.03 -13.53
CA PRO A 208 -11.67 2.88 -14.40
C PRO A 208 -10.26 2.28 -14.28
N ASN A 209 -9.23 3.11 -14.11
CA ASN A 209 -7.85 2.66 -13.97
C ASN A 209 -7.62 1.76 -12.73
N VAL A 210 -8.35 1.99 -11.64
CA VAL A 210 -8.30 1.13 -10.45
C VAL A 210 -9.10 -0.15 -10.72
N LEU A 211 -10.32 0.00 -11.23
CA LEU A 211 -11.24 -1.11 -11.44
C LEU A 211 -10.72 -2.13 -12.45
N ASP A 212 -10.09 -1.68 -13.54
CA ASP A 212 -9.69 -2.53 -14.65
C ASP A 212 -8.30 -3.14 -14.48
N TYR A 213 -7.45 -2.57 -13.63
CA TYR A 213 -6.04 -2.96 -13.55
C TYR A 213 -5.57 -3.44 -12.18
N GLU A 214 -6.16 -2.96 -11.08
CA GLU A 214 -5.71 -3.37 -9.74
C GLU A 214 -6.39 -4.68 -9.31
N PRO A 215 -5.74 -5.52 -8.50
CA PRO A 215 -6.27 -6.85 -8.19
C PRO A 215 -7.54 -6.74 -7.33
N HIS A 216 -8.65 -7.25 -7.84
CA HIS A 216 -9.94 -7.23 -7.16
C HIS A 216 -9.90 -7.89 -5.78
N LEU A 217 -9.05 -8.90 -5.60
CA LEU A 217 -8.83 -9.58 -4.33
C LEU A 217 -8.30 -8.63 -3.24
N ALA A 218 -7.54 -7.61 -3.62
CA ALA A 218 -6.99 -6.61 -2.70
C ALA A 218 -7.94 -5.43 -2.43
N LEU A 219 -9.07 -5.35 -3.13
CA LEU A 219 -9.98 -4.20 -3.06
C LEU A 219 -11.32 -4.56 -2.43
N PHE A 220 -11.97 -5.65 -2.89
CA PHE A 220 -13.38 -5.83 -2.70
C PHE A 220 -13.76 -6.78 -1.57
N VAL A 221 -14.86 -6.41 -0.90
CA VAL A 221 -15.57 -7.23 0.08
C VAL A 221 -17.03 -7.46 -0.37
N PRO A 222 -17.65 -8.58 0.06
CA PRO A 222 -19.05 -8.83 -0.24
C PRO A 222 -19.97 -7.77 0.39
N ASN A 223 -21.01 -7.34 -0.36
CA ASN A 223 -21.96 -6.34 0.14
C ASN A 223 -22.73 -6.80 1.40
N ASN A 224 -22.94 -8.10 1.56
CA ASN A 224 -23.67 -8.67 2.71
C ASN A 224 -22.80 -8.81 3.97
N ASP A 225 -21.48 -8.69 3.86
CA ASP A 225 -20.56 -8.65 5.01
C ASP A 225 -19.32 -7.79 4.72
N PRO A 226 -19.46 -6.46 4.67
CA PRO A 226 -18.35 -5.55 4.36
C PRO A 226 -17.28 -5.50 5.46
N LEU A 227 -17.55 -6.06 6.63
CA LEU A 227 -16.69 -6.05 7.80
C LEU A 227 -15.99 -7.40 8.03
N ILE A 228 -16.08 -8.34 7.07
CA ILE A 228 -15.59 -9.71 7.22
C ILE A 228 -14.09 -9.75 7.64
N PHE A 229 -13.25 -8.96 6.99
CA PHE A 229 -11.83 -8.92 7.32
C PHE A 229 -11.57 -8.34 8.71
N TYR A 230 -12.27 -7.27 9.09
CA TYR A 230 -12.09 -6.67 10.42
C TYR A 230 -12.50 -7.63 11.54
N LYS A 231 -13.61 -8.39 11.36
CA LYS A 231 -14.03 -9.44 12.30
C LYS A 231 -12.96 -10.51 12.45
N THR A 232 -12.47 -11.01 11.34
CA THR A 232 -11.50 -12.12 11.34
C THR A 232 -10.13 -11.66 11.86
N ILE A 233 -9.67 -10.46 11.48
CA ILE A 233 -8.41 -9.90 11.99
C ILE A 233 -8.52 -9.60 13.50
N ALA A 234 -9.70 -9.17 13.99
CA ALA A 234 -9.93 -9.01 15.42
C ALA A 234 -9.84 -10.34 16.18
N ASP A 235 -10.43 -11.41 15.64
CA ASP A 235 -10.31 -12.77 16.22
C ASP A 235 -8.85 -13.26 16.23
N PHE A 236 -8.13 -13.01 15.14
CA PHE A 236 -6.69 -13.29 15.07
C PHE A 236 -5.93 -12.46 16.12
N ALA A 237 -6.25 -11.18 16.26
CA ALA A 237 -5.60 -10.30 17.21
C ALA A 237 -5.81 -10.74 18.67
N ILE A 238 -7.02 -11.13 19.06
CA ILE A 238 -7.30 -11.69 20.40
C ILE A 238 -6.42 -12.93 20.67
N LYS A 239 -6.25 -13.77 19.67
CA LYS A 239 -5.49 -15.02 19.81
C LYS A 239 -3.97 -14.79 19.79
N HIS A 240 -3.48 -13.81 19.02
CA HIS A 240 -2.05 -13.66 18.68
C HIS A 240 -1.40 -12.37 19.19
N LEU A 241 -2.13 -11.39 19.69
CA LEU A 241 -1.49 -10.27 20.37
C LEU A 241 -0.87 -10.71 21.70
N ASP A 242 0.28 -10.15 21.99
CA ASP A 242 0.90 -10.23 23.31
C ASP A 242 0.18 -9.33 24.32
N THR A 243 0.43 -9.51 25.59
CA THR A 243 -0.07 -8.62 26.65
C THR A 243 0.33 -7.16 26.33
N ASN A 244 -0.65 -6.28 26.30
CA ASN A 244 -0.50 -4.89 25.85
C ASN A 244 -0.13 -4.72 24.36
N GLY A 245 -0.30 -5.75 23.53
CA GLY A 245 -0.12 -5.66 22.09
C GLY A 245 -1.13 -4.72 21.43
N LEU A 246 -0.78 -4.20 20.27
CA LEU A 246 -1.58 -3.22 19.53
C LEU A 246 -2.00 -3.79 18.18
N LEU A 247 -3.25 -3.56 17.81
CA LEU A 247 -3.79 -3.80 16.47
C LEU A 247 -3.95 -2.45 15.77
N TYR A 248 -3.42 -2.35 14.54
CA TYR A 248 -3.59 -1.23 13.63
C TYR A 248 -4.31 -1.67 12.37
N LEU A 249 -5.32 -0.93 11.97
CA LEU A 249 -6.12 -1.19 10.78
C LEU A 249 -6.25 0.06 9.92
N GLU A 250 -6.07 -0.08 8.62
CA GLU A 250 -6.66 0.85 7.67
C GLU A 250 -8.11 0.45 7.42
N ILE A 251 -9.02 1.42 7.26
CA ILE A 251 -10.45 1.16 7.19
C ILE A 251 -11.12 1.93 6.05
N ASN A 252 -12.30 1.44 5.64
CA ASN A 252 -13.25 2.20 4.83
C ASN A 252 -13.74 3.43 5.61
N GLU A 253 -13.67 4.61 4.98
CA GLU A 253 -14.05 5.89 5.59
C GLU A 253 -15.49 5.95 6.10
N ASN A 254 -16.38 5.11 5.54
CA ASN A 254 -17.78 5.06 5.89
C ASN A 254 -18.14 4.02 6.98
N LEU A 255 -17.17 3.20 7.41
CA LEU A 255 -17.40 2.07 8.33
C LEU A 255 -16.60 2.20 9.64
N GLY A 256 -16.22 3.42 10.04
CA GLY A 256 -15.42 3.66 11.23
C GLY A 256 -16.11 3.23 12.51
N GLU A 257 -17.37 3.65 12.72
CA GLU A 257 -18.15 3.30 13.92
C GLU A 257 -18.47 1.81 14.00
N GLU A 258 -18.84 1.18 12.89
CA GLU A 258 -19.13 -0.24 12.81
C GLU A 258 -17.87 -1.06 13.13
N THR A 259 -16.73 -0.66 12.62
CA THR A 259 -15.45 -1.32 12.92
C THR A 259 -15.12 -1.19 14.40
N ILE A 260 -15.27 0.00 15.01
CA ILE A 260 -15.07 0.22 16.45
C ILE A 260 -15.97 -0.70 17.28
N ASN A 261 -17.24 -0.85 16.90
CA ASN A 261 -18.18 -1.69 17.62
C ASN A 261 -17.76 -3.17 17.58
N ILE A 262 -17.35 -3.67 16.41
CA ILE A 262 -16.80 -5.03 16.29
C ILE A 262 -15.59 -5.24 17.19
N LEU A 263 -14.62 -4.31 17.17
CA LEU A 263 -13.43 -4.43 17.98
C LEU A 263 -13.75 -4.44 19.50
N LYS A 264 -14.74 -3.65 19.94
CA LYS A 264 -15.25 -3.66 21.32
C LYS A 264 -15.90 -4.98 21.68
N GLU A 265 -16.78 -5.50 20.81
CA GLU A 265 -17.47 -6.78 21.00
C GLU A 265 -16.48 -7.94 21.11
N LYS A 266 -15.37 -7.90 20.35
CA LYS A 266 -14.30 -8.89 20.44
C LYS A 266 -13.40 -8.69 21.67
N GLY A 267 -13.60 -7.65 22.47
CA GLY A 267 -12.87 -7.44 23.72
C GLY A 267 -11.61 -6.57 23.59
N LEU A 268 -11.36 -5.99 22.44
CA LEU A 268 -10.29 -5.00 22.25
C LEU A 268 -10.68 -3.68 22.92
N LYS A 269 -9.70 -2.95 23.45
CA LYS A 269 -9.91 -1.73 24.26
C LYS A 269 -9.04 -0.59 23.75
N ASN A 270 -9.22 0.60 24.37
CA ASN A 270 -8.48 1.80 24.03
C ASN A 270 -8.47 2.08 22.52
N ILE A 271 -9.65 1.94 21.92
CA ILE A 271 -9.83 2.09 20.48
C ILE A 271 -9.75 3.57 20.13
N GLU A 272 -8.84 3.92 19.25
CA GLU A 272 -8.62 5.26 18.71
C GLU A 272 -8.83 5.25 17.21
N LEU A 273 -9.72 6.11 16.72
CA LEU A 273 -9.96 6.35 15.30
C LEU A 273 -9.21 7.60 14.89
N ARG A 274 -8.48 7.54 13.78
CA ARG A 274 -7.79 8.69 13.17
C ARG A 274 -8.27 8.94 11.76
N GLN A 275 -8.33 10.22 11.44
CA GLN A 275 -8.56 10.70 10.09
C GLN A 275 -7.23 10.82 9.34
N ASP A 276 -7.30 10.64 8.02
CA ASP A 276 -6.21 10.95 7.11
C ASP A 276 -6.05 12.47 6.92
N LEU A 277 -5.00 12.89 6.20
CA LEU A 277 -4.74 14.30 5.90
C LEU A 277 -5.86 14.99 5.12
N ARG A 278 -6.80 14.23 4.53
CA ARG A 278 -7.98 14.75 3.84
C ARG A 278 -9.21 14.85 4.75
N GLY A 279 -9.07 14.49 6.04
CA GLY A 279 -10.13 14.54 7.05
C GLY A 279 -11.14 13.40 6.95
N LYS A 280 -10.75 12.25 6.36
CA LYS A 280 -11.57 11.05 6.27
C LYS A 280 -11.16 10.02 7.31
N ASP A 281 -12.11 9.38 7.96
CA ASP A 281 -11.84 8.28 8.87
C ASP A 281 -11.06 7.19 8.13
N ARG A 282 -9.83 6.89 8.58
CA ARG A 282 -8.93 6.05 7.80
C ARG A 282 -8.21 4.98 8.59
N MET A 283 -7.94 5.22 9.86
CA MET A 283 -7.10 4.32 10.63
C MET A 283 -7.67 4.07 12.02
N ILE A 284 -7.60 2.85 12.47
CA ILE A 284 -7.97 2.47 13.84
C ILE A 284 -6.78 1.81 14.52
N ARG A 285 -6.53 2.22 15.77
CA ARG A 285 -5.67 1.50 16.70
C ARG A 285 -6.49 0.96 17.86
N SER A 286 -6.23 -0.26 18.26
CA SER A 286 -6.81 -0.86 19.46
C SER A 286 -5.78 -1.66 20.25
N LYS A 287 -6.10 -2.02 21.48
CA LYS A 287 -5.19 -2.71 22.41
C LYS A 287 -5.84 -3.96 22.96
N LEU A 288 -5.05 -5.05 23.05
CA LEU A 288 -5.39 -6.18 23.91
C LEU A 288 -5.01 -5.85 25.36
N ASN A 289 -5.87 -6.15 26.31
CA ASN A 289 -5.60 -5.95 27.74
C ASN A 289 -4.60 -6.96 28.29
#